data_f071d699772fcc100282ed3302111dbf
#
_entry.id   f071d699772fcc100282ed3302111dbf
#
_cell.length_a   1.000
_cell.length_b   1.000
_cell.length_c   1.000
_cell.angle_alpha   90.00
_cell.angle_beta   90.00
_cell.angle_gamma   90.00
#
_symmetry.space_group_name_H-M   'P 1'
#
loop_
_entity.id
_entity.type
_entity.pdbx_description
1 polymer ?
#
loop_
_entity_poly.entity_id
_entity_poly.type
_entity_poly.pdbx_seq_one_letter_code
_entity_poly.pdbx_strand_id
1 'polypeptide(L)'
;LSPKVILVKIATESAGPLTTDNWPLQSQYTYAMGSHCPDSGPGGSANCDRNYAGFSMQVESGAQLMRWYLDNMDKPWWTYKKPFATNSILWNVVQRGCGAGDVYIASKATAALYTYTPYQPNQAALNNMYGLGDRCSAYGNRNFWRVWNDWFGSTQYSRPIISFKSHISYYGWTGLVH
;
A
#
# COMPACT_ATOMS: atom_id res chain seq x y z
N LEU A 1 0.60 6.65 12.70
CA LEU A 1 -0.08 5.95 11.60
C LEU A 1 -1.59 6.08 11.75
N SER A 2 -2.28 6.54 10.69
CA SER A 2 -3.74 6.70 10.72
C SER A 2 -4.46 5.34 10.77
N PRO A 3 -5.50 5.16 11.60
CA PRO A 3 -6.35 3.96 11.58
C PRO A 3 -6.97 3.67 10.20
N LYS A 4 -7.23 4.70 9.40
CA LYS A 4 -7.74 4.55 8.02
C LYS A 4 -6.79 3.72 7.14
N VAL A 5 -5.47 3.88 7.30
CA VAL A 5 -4.47 3.09 6.57
C VAL A 5 -4.62 1.61 6.91
N ILE A 6 -4.78 1.29 8.19
CA ILE A 6 -4.95 -0.10 8.64
C ILE A 6 -6.22 -0.70 8.03
N LEU A 7 -7.34 0.01 8.09
CA LEU A 7 -8.61 -0.46 7.51
C LEU A 7 -8.48 -0.72 6.00
N VAL A 8 -7.86 0.20 5.26
CA VAL A 8 -7.65 0.03 3.82
C VAL A 8 -6.70 -1.13 3.53
N LYS A 9 -5.63 -1.31 4.31
CA LYS A 9 -4.71 -2.45 4.15
C LYS A 9 -5.43 -3.78 4.40
N ILE A 10 -6.22 -3.90 5.45
CA ILE A 10 -7.05 -5.10 5.69
C ILE A 10 -7.97 -5.37 4.50
N ALA A 11 -8.62 -4.33 3.94
CA ALA A 11 -9.51 -4.48 2.80
C ALA A 11 -8.82 -4.89 1.50
N THR A 12 -7.52 -4.62 1.36
CA THR A 12 -6.78 -4.84 0.10
C THR A 12 -5.81 -6.01 0.13
N GLU A 13 -5.35 -6.42 1.30
CA GLU A 13 -4.34 -7.49 1.46
C GLU A 13 -4.95 -8.84 1.85
N SER A 14 -6.07 -8.85 2.56
CA SER A 14 -6.78 -10.11 2.80
C SER A 14 -7.29 -10.68 1.47
N ALA A 15 -7.22 -11.98 1.30
CA ALA A 15 -7.62 -12.69 0.08
C ALA A 15 -9.14 -12.59 -0.19
N GLY A 16 -9.66 -11.38 -0.20
CA GLY A 16 -11.07 -11.02 -0.34
C GLY A 16 -11.44 -9.86 0.58
N PRO A 17 -12.63 -9.31 0.47
CA PRO A 17 -13.05 -8.10 1.18
C PRO A 17 -13.39 -8.38 2.65
N LEU A 18 -12.41 -8.76 3.47
CA LEU A 18 -12.61 -9.07 4.91
C LEU A 18 -13.44 -8.00 5.64
N THR A 19 -13.27 -6.72 5.26
CA THR A 19 -13.96 -5.60 5.89
C THR A 19 -15.40 -5.40 5.43
N THR A 20 -15.83 -6.03 4.34
CA THR A 20 -17.16 -5.92 3.74
C THR A 20 -17.88 -7.25 3.59
N ASP A 21 -17.21 -8.36 3.95
CA ASP A 21 -17.79 -9.70 3.94
C ASP A 21 -18.55 -9.95 5.24
N ASN A 22 -19.82 -10.35 5.15
CA ASN A 22 -20.63 -10.70 6.32
C ASN A 22 -20.20 -12.03 6.96
N TRP A 23 -19.52 -12.89 6.20
CA TRP A 23 -19.09 -14.22 6.61
C TRP A 23 -17.65 -14.51 6.15
N PRO A 24 -16.64 -13.78 6.67
CA PRO A 24 -15.27 -13.95 6.22
C PRO A 24 -14.73 -15.34 6.55
N LEU A 25 -13.91 -15.87 5.65
CA LEU A 25 -13.23 -17.14 5.86
C LEU A 25 -12.11 -16.99 6.90
N GLN A 26 -11.84 -18.05 7.66
CA GLN A 26 -10.72 -18.06 8.62
C GLN A 26 -9.37 -17.70 7.97
N SER A 27 -9.15 -18.11 6.72
CA SER A 27 -7.93 -17.79 5.97
C SER A 27 -7.74 -16.29 5.75
N GLN A 28 -8.81 -15.52 5.64
CA GLN A 28 -8.76 -14.06 5.47
C GLN A 28 -8.27 -13.36 6.75
N TYR A 29 -8.56 -13.92 7.92
CA TYR A 29 -8.06 -13.42 9.20
C TYR A 29 -6.60 -13.79 9.44
N THR A 30 -6.16 -14.94 8.93
CA THR A 30 -4.85 -15.51 9.24
C THR A 30 -3.71 -14.57 8.77
N TYR A 31 -3.85 -13.97 7.61
CA TYR A 31 -2.87 -13.03 7.05
C TYR A 31 -3.54 -11.73 6.56
N ALA A 32 -4.38 -11.15 7.41
CA ALA A 32 -5.29 -10.06 7.07
C ALA A 32 -4.63 -8.81 6.48
N MET A 33 -3.39 -8.51 6.83
CA MET A 33 -2.65 -7.37 6.30
C MET A 33 -1.50 -7.76 5.35
N GLY A 34 -1.25 -9.06 5.14
CA GLY A 34 -0.08 -9.50 4.37
C GLY A 34 1.25 -9.14 5.03
N SER A 35 1.25 -8.84 6.34
CA SER A 35 2.46 -8.53 7.09
C SER A 35 3.35 -9.76 7.20
N HIS A 36 4.66 -9.61 6.93
CA HIS A 36 5.63 -10.70 6.91
C HIS A 36 5.27 -11.83 5.91
N CYS A 37 4.69 -11.42 4.77
CA CYS A 37 4.34 -12.29 3.66
C CYS A 37 5.12 -11.89 2.38
N PRO A 38 6.44 -12.05 2.32
CA PRO A 38 7.20 -11.70 1.12
C PRO A 38 6.82 -12.60 -0.06
N ASP A 39 6.96 -12.08 -1.28
CA ASP A 39 6.74 -12.84 -2.53
C ASP A 39 7.95 -13.72 -2.86
N SER A 40 8.39 -14.53 -1.90
CA SER A 40 9.57 -15.41 -2.00
C SER A 40 9.20 -16.89 -2.20
N GLY A 41 7.92 -17.21 -2.30
CA GLY A 41 7.44 -18.55 -2.57
C GLY A 41 7.56 -18.93 -4.05
N PRO A 42 7.24 -20.19 -4.40
CA PRO A 42 7.31 -20.68 -5.79
C PRO A 42 6.52 -19.79 -6.76
N GLY A 43 7.16 -19.37 -7.86
CA GLY A 43 6.55 -18.49 -8.86
C GLY A 43 6.24 -17.07 -8.38
N GLY A 44 6.84 -16.63 -7.26
CA GLY A 44 6.56 -15.34 -6.65
C GLY A 44 5.27 -15.31 -5.83
N SER A 45 4.86 -16.45 -5.31
CA SER A 45 3.73 -16.52 -4.36
C SER A 45 4.13 -15.99 -2.98
N ALA A 46 3.14 -15.59 -2.20
CA ALA A 46 3.36 -15.18 -0.82
C ALA A 46 3.93 -16.33 0.02
N ASN A 47 4.97 -16.06 0.78
CA ASN A 47 5.61 -16.98 1.72
C ASN A 47 5.52 -16.39 3.13
N CYS A 48 4.37 -16.55 3.75
CA CYS A 48 4.06 -15.91 5.02
C CYS A 48 4.72 -16.60 6.20
N ASP A 49 5.32 -15.83 7.09
CA ASP A 49 5.87 -16.31 8.36
C ASP A 49 4.72 -16.63 9.34
N ARG A 50 4.66 -17.89 9.76
CA ARG A 50 3.61 -18.42 10.66
C ARG A 50 3.61 -17.76 12.05
N ASN A 51 4.74 -17.20 12.48
CA ASN A 51 4.83 -16.49 13.75
C ASN A 51 4.01 -15.18 13.75
N TYR A 52 3.68 -14.67 12.57
CA TYR A 52 2.85 -13.48 12.38
C TYR A 52 1.42 -13.80 11.93
N ALA A 53 1.00 -15.07 12.04
CA ALA A 53 -0.34 -15.50 11.70
C ALA A 53 -1.37 -15.07 12.74
N GLY A 54 -2.60 -14.77 12.30
CA GLY A 54 -3.73 -14.36 13.13
C GLY A 54 -4.01 -12.86 13.08
N PHE A 55 -5.31 -12.52 13.19
CA PHE A 55 -5.80 -11.18 12.92
C PHE A 55 -5.09 -10.10 13.76
N SER A 56 -5.08 -10.26 15.09
CA SER A 56 -4.45 -9.29 15.99
C SER A 56 -2.96 -9.12 15.70
N MET A 57 -2.25 -10.23 15.48
CA MET A 57 -0.83 -10.22 15.15
C MET A 57 -0.57 -9.53 13.81
N GLN A 58 -1.40 -9.77 12.80
CA GLN A 58 -1.30 -9.13 11.49
C GLN A 58 -1.52 -7.61 11.56
N VAL A 59 -2.52 -7.17 12.32
CA VAL A 59 -2.81 -5.74 12.51
C VAL A 59 -1.69 -5.05 13.27
N GLU A 60 -1.24 -5.63 14.35
CA GLU A 60 -0.16 -5.08 15.17
C GLU A 60 1.15 -5.03 14.41
N SER A 61 1.62 -6.16 13.86
CA SER A 61 2.89 -6.23 13.14
C SER A 61 2.89 -5.38 11.87
N GLY A 62 1.78 -5.34 11.12
CA GLY A 62 1.65 -4.50 9.94
C GLY A 62 1.69 -3.01 10.26
N ALA A 63 1.03 -2.59 11.36
CA ALA A 63 1.08 -1.21 11.83
C ALA A 63 2.48 -0.82 12.33
N GLN A 64 3.13 -1.70 13.10
CA GLN A 64 4.50 -1.50 13.58
C GLN A 64 5.49 -1.41 12.42
N LEU A 65 5.37 -2.29 11.42
CA LEU A 65 6.24 -2.31 10.24
C LEU A 65 6.12 -1.01 9.43
N MET A 66 4.90 -0.55 9.16
CA MET A 66 4.68 0.73 8.46
C MET A 66 5.21 1.92 9.28
N ARG A 67 5.03 1.91 10.60
CA ARG A 67 5.60 2.94 11.47
C ARG A 67 7.12 2.92 11.43
N TRP A 68 7.71 1.75 11.50
CA TRP A 68 9.16 1.58 11.41
C TRP A 68 9.72 2.13 10.08
N TYR A 69 9.03 1.93 8.95
CA TYR A 69 9.43 2.55 7.67
C TYR A 69 9.47 4.08 7.78
N LEU A 70 8.41 4.69 8.30
CA LEU A 70 8.32 6.15 8.43
C LEU A 70 9.43 6.73 9.33
N ASP A 71 9.78 6.03 10.40
CA ASP A 71 10.78 6.47 11.38
C ASP A 71 12.23 6.27 10.88
N ASN A 72 12.44 5.40 9.90
CA ASN A 72 13.79 5.01 9.49
C ASN A 72 14.17 5.42 8.06
N MET A 73 13.23 5.85 7.21
CA MET A 73 13.53 6.12 5.79
C MET A 73 14.44 7.34 5.54
N ASP A 74 14.74 8.16 6.55
CA ASP A 74 15.74 9.24 6.48
C ASP A 74 17.14 8.78 6.94
N LYS A 75 17.29 7.55 7.40
CA LYS A 75 18.56 7.06 7.91
C LYS A 75 19.53 6.74 6.76
N PRO A 76 20.85 6.93 6.93
CA PRO A 76 21.83 6.68 5.87
C PRO A 76 21.86 5.23 5.36
N TRP A 77 21.48 4.28 6.20
CA TRP A 77 21.44 2.84 5.87
C TRP A 77 20.14 2.40 5.17
N TRP A 78 19.17 3.33 4.97
CA TRP A 78 17.90 3.00 4.32
C TRP A 78 18.11 2.68 2.84
N THR A 79 17.81 1.45 2.45
CA THR A 79 18.01 0.93 1.09
C THR A 79 16.71 0.67 0.32
N TYR A 80 15.56 0.84 0.97
CA TYR A 80 14.24 0.65 0.35
C TYR A 80 13.81 1.88 -0.45
N LYS A 81 12.52 2.07 -0.64
CA LYS A 81 11.99 3.17 -1.44
C LYS A 81 12.22 4.51 -0.74
N LYS A 82 12.80 5.46 -1.47
CA LYS A 82 13.19 6.77 -0.95
C LYS A 82 12.12 7.81 -1.24
N PRO A 83 11.66 8.56 -0.23
CA PRO A 83 10.80 9.71 -0.45
C PRO A 83 11.57 10.84 -1.15
N PHE A 84 10.84 11.70 -1.86
CA PHE A 84 11.36 12.87 -2.57
C PHE A 84 12.45 12.52 -3.61
N ALA A 85 12.34 11.34 -4.20
CA ALA A 85 13.30 10.82 -5.17
C ALA A 85 12.58 9.93 -6.21
N THR A 86 13.23 9.79 -7.37
CA THR A 86 12.83 8.80 -8.37
C THR A 86 13.31 7.41 -7.94
N ASN A 87 12.38 6.45 -7.94
CA ASN A 87 12.63 5.07 -7.58
C ASN A 87 12.23 4.16 -8.74
N SER A 88 13.04 3.15 -9.03
CA SER A 88 12.64 2.07 -9.92
C SER A 88 11.69 1.13 -9.19
N ILE A 89 10.46 0.99 -9.68
CA ILE A 89 9.40 0.18 -9.09
C ILE A 89 9.02 -0.92 -10.08
N LEU A 90 8.99 -2.15 -9.61
CA LEU A 90 8.58 -3.31 -10.40
C LEU A 90 7.10 -3.20 -10.82
N TRP A 91 6.78 -3.69 -12.03
CA TRP A 91 5.39 -3.85 -12.47
C TRP A 91 4.70 -5.06 -11.83
N ASN A 92 5.47 -6.12 -11.55
CA ASN A 92 4.98 -7.34 -10.89
C ASN A 92 6.18 -8.11 -10.30
N VAL A 93 5.92 -9.27 -9.68
CA VAL A 93 6.97 -10.15 -9.18
C VAL A 93 8.01 -10.44 -10.27
N VAL A 94 9.27 -10.52 -9.87
CA VAL A 94 10.41 -10.68 -10.81
C VAL A 94 10.24 -11.89 -11.72
N GLN A 95 9.66 -12.98 -11.21
CA GLN A 95 9.42 -14.24 -11.93
C GLN A 95 8.49 -14.07 -13.15
N ARG A 96 7.70 -12.99 -13.21
CA ARG A 96 6.86 -12.71 -14.39
C ARG A 96 7.60 -12.01 -15.50
N GLY A 97 8.82 -11.51 -15.28
CA GLY A 97 9.63 -10.83 -16.29
C GLY A 97 9.02 -9.55 -16.84
N CYS A 98 8.23 -8.83 -16.03
CA CYS A 98 7.52 -7.63 -16.47
C CYS A 98 8.38 -6.37 -16.42
N GLY A 99 9.56 -6.41 -15.81
CA GLY A 99 10.44 -5.26 -15.66
C GLY A 99 9.96 -4.26 -14.59
N ALA A 100 10.46 -3.04 -14.71
CA ALA A 100 10.18 -1.94 -13.79
C ALA A 100 10.00 -0.62 -14.56
N GLY A 101 9.46 0.37 -13.87
CA GLY A 101 9.38 1.75 -14.36
C GLY A 101 9.73 2.73 -13.26
N ASP A 102 10.16 3.93 -13.66
CA ASP A 102 10.57 4.96 -12.74
C ASP A 102 9.36 5.74 -12.20
N VAL A 103 9.33 5.93 -10.89
CA VAL A 103 8.30 6.68 -10.16
C VAL A 103 8.96 7.71 -9.25
N TYR A 104 8.62 8.98 -9.42
CA TYR A 104 8.97 10.00 -8.44
C TYR A 104 8.04 9.89 -7.23
N ILE A 105 8.59 9.62 -6.07
CA ILE A 105 7.84 9.47 -4.83
C ILE A 105 7.85 10.80 -4.06
N ALA A 106 6.72 11.50 -4.03
CA ALA A 106 6.61 12.85 -3.48
C ALA A 106 6.40 12.92 -1.97
N SER A 107 6.28 11.77 -1.26
CA SER A 107 6.03 11.77 0.18
C SER A 107 6.56 10.53 0.87
N LYS A 108 6.84 10.63 2.17
CA LYS A 108 7.18 9.48 3.03
C LYS A 108 6.06 8.44 3.07
N ALA A 109 4.81 8.88 3.06
CA ALA A 109 3.66 8.00 3.06
C ALA A 109 3.63 7.09 1.82
N THR A 110 3.83 7.66 0.64
CA THR A 110 3.93 6.90 -0.61
C THR A 110 5.15 5.98 -0.62
N ALA A 111 6.29 6.43 -0.07
CA ALA A 111 7.47 5.59 0.06
C ALA A 111 7.22 4.37 0.97
N ALA A 112 6.51 4.56 2.08
CA ALA A 112 6.13 3.47 2.97
C ALA A 112 5.20 2.46 2.30
N LEU A 113 4.22 2.93 1.51
CA LEU A 113 3.33 2.06 0.74
C LEU A 113 4.09 1.23 -0.30
N TYR A 114 5.00 1.84 -1.08
CA TYR A 114 5.84 1.12 -2.04
C TYR A 114 6.91 0.24 -1.40
N THR A 115 7.28 0.49 -0.14
CA THR A 115 8.15 -0.41 0.62
C THR A 115 7.37 -1.64 1.10
N TYR A 116 6.12 -1.45 1.51
CA TYR A 116 5.23 -2.52 1.96
C TYR A 116 4.72 -3.39 0.80
N THR A 117 4.27 -2.75 -0.30
CA THR A 117 3.74 -3.39 -1.51
C THR A 117 4.57 -2.92 -2.70
N PRO A 118 5.64 -3.66 -3.10
CA PRO A 118 6.71 -3.12 -3.94
C PRO A 118 6.41 -3.08 -5.45
N TYR A 119 5.14 -3.05 -5.82
CA TYR A 119 4.72 -3.04 -7.23
C TYR A 119 3.89 -1.82 -7.56
N GLN A 120 4.11 -1.26 -8.77
CA GLN A 120 3.27 -0.20 -9.31
C GLN A 120 2.19 -0.78 -10.25
N PRO A 121 0.99 -0.18 -10.31
CA PRO A 121 0.00 -0.56 -11.31
C PRO A 121 0.47 -0.11 -12.70
N ASN A 122 0.36 -1.01 -13.68
CA ASN A 122 0.57 -0.66 -15.08
C ASN A 122 -0.70 -0.02 -15.69
N GLN A 123 -0.60 0.45 -16.94
CA GLN A 123 -1.72 1.12 -17.60
C GLN A 123 -2.95 0.21 -17.74
N ALA A 124 -2.76 -1.10 -17.98
CA ALA A 124 -3.88 -2.04 -18.05
C ALA A 124 -4.64 -2.16 -16.72
N ALA A 125 -3.93 -2.16 -15.60
CA ALA A 125 -4.54 -2.12 -14.27
C ALA A 125 -5.27 -0.79 -14.01
N LEU A 126 -4.72 0.33 -14.46
CA LEU A 126 -5.32 1.66 -14.28
C LEU A 126 -6.56 1.86 -15.16
N ASN A 127 -6.57 1.31 -16.37
CA ASN A 127 -7.72 1.38 -17.27
C ASN A 127 -8.93 0.58 -16.75
N ASN A 128 -8.73 -0.35 -15.83
CA ASN A 128 -9.80 -1.16 -15.25
C ASN A 128 -9.69 -1.17 -13.71
N MET A 129 -10.07 -0.07 -13.09
CA MET A 129 -9.89 0.18 -11.65
C MET A 129 -10.60 -0.84 -10.74
N TYR A 130 -11.69 -1.45 -11.20
CA TYR A 130 -12.48 -2.42 -10.43
C TYR A 130 -12.34 -3.86 -10.94
N GLY A 131 -11.57 -4.08 -12.01
CA GLY A 131 -11.39 -5.39 -12.62
C GLY A 131 -9.93 -5.78 -12.82
N LEU A 132 -9.71 -6.70 -13.73
CA LEU A 132 -8.39 -7.23 -14.06
C LEU A 132 -7.77 -6.45 -15.22
N GLY A 133 -6.45 -6.29 -15.19
CA GLY A 133 -5.63 -5.84 -16.30
C GLY A 133 -5.02 -7.03 -17.06
N ASP A 134 -3.75 -6.92 -17.38
CA ASP A 134 -2.97 -7.96 -18.08
C ASP A 134 -2.09 -8.78 -17.12
N ARG A 135 -1.25 -9.68 -17.68
CA ARG A 135 -0.36 -10.55 -16.91
C ARG A 135 0.68 -9.78 -16.05
N CYS A 136 0.99 -8.55 -16.43
CA CYS A 136 1.95 -7.69 -15.73
C CYS A 136 1.30 -6.73 -14.73
N SER A 137 -0.03 -6.73 -14.66
CA SER A 137 -0.76 -5.88 -13.73
C SER A 137 -0.57 -6.32 -12.28
N ALA A 138 -0.22 -5.37 -11.41
CA ALA A 138 -0.25 -5.51 -9.96
C ALA A 138 -1.33 -4.58 -9.38
N TYR A 139 -2.00 -5.03 -8.35
CA TYR A 139 -3.23 -4.38 -7.89
C TYR A 139 -3.12 -3.78 -6.48
N GLY A 140 -2.14 -4.15 -5.67
CA GLY A 140 -2.05 -3.78 -4.27
C GLY A 140 -2.13 -2.26 -4.03
N ASN A 141 -1.22 -1.48 -4.63
CA ASN A 141 -1.22 -0.02 -4.49
C ASN A 141 -2.40 0.65 -5.23
N ARG A 142 -2.83 0.11 -6.40
CA ARG A 142 -4.05 0.57 -7.08
C ARG A 142 -5.27 0.40 -6.20
N ASN A 143 -5.46 -0.78 -5.63
CA ASN A 143 -6.60 -1.09 -4.78
C ASN A 143 -6.56 -0.27 -3.48
N PHE A 144 -5.38 -0.06 -2.90
CA PHE A 144 -5.22 0.82 -1.74
C PHE A 144 -5.73 2.24 -2.06
N TRP A 145 -5.27 2.82 -3.18
CA TRP A 145 -5.71 4.15 -3.61
C TRP A 145 -7.22 4.19 -3.86
N ARG A 146 -7.77 3.19 -4.56
CA ARG A 146 -9.20 3.09 -4.88
C ARG A 146 -10.05 3.00 -3.61
N VAL A 147 -9.78 2.04 -2.72
CA VAL A 147 -10.54 1.84 -1.49
C VAL A 147 -10.45 3.06 -0.58
N TRP A 148 -9.27 3.69 -0.52
CA TRP A 148 -9.13 4.95 0.22
C TRP A 148 -10.07 6.04 -0.33
N ASN A 149 -10.09 6.25 -1.66
CA ASN A 149 -10.96 7.26 -2.27
C ASN A 149 -12.44 6.93 -2.10
N ASP A 150 -12.80 5.66 -2.25
CA ASP A 150 -14.19 5.20 -2.09
C ASP A 150 -14.70 5.42 -0.65
N TRP A 151 -13.87 5.21 0.36
CA TRP A 151 -14.27 5.28 1.76
C TRP A 151 -14.05 6.64 2.41
N PHE A 152 -13.00 7.34 2.04
CA PHE A 152 -12.53 8.54 2.76
C PHE A 152 -12.39 9.78 1.88
N GLY A 153 -12.65 9.66 0.58
CA GLY A 153 -12.47 10.73 -0.37
C GLY A 153 -11.03 10.88 -0.84
N SER A 154 -10.74 12.02 -1.47
CA SER A 154 -9.45 12.27 -2.12
C SER A 154 -8.25 12.08 -1.17
N THR A 155 -7.21 11.42 -1.67
CA THR A 155 -5.89 11.39 -1.04
C THR A 155 -5.16 12.73 -1.11
N GLN A 156 -5.64 13.64 -1.96
CA GLN A 156 -5.20 15.01 -2.11
C GLN A 156 -6.16 15.90 -1.29
N TYR A 157 -5.69 16.42 -0.16
CA TYR A 157 -6.50 17.33 0.63
C TYR A 157 -6.36 18.74 0.06
N SER A 158 -7.35 19.19 -0.69
CA SER A 158 -7.53 20.62 -0.95
C SER A 158 -8.40 21.20 0.19
N ARG A 159 -7.83 22.03 1.06
CA ARG A 159 -8.69 22.85 1.92
C ARG A 159 -9.59 23.68 1.01
N PRO A 160 -10.91 23.72 1.22
CA PRO A 160 -11.73 24.72 0.54
C PRO A 160 -11.14 26.07 0.87
N ILE A 161 -10.95 26.90 -0.16
CA ILE A 161 -10.54 28.29 0.03
C ILE A 161 -11.73 28.98 0.70
N ILE A 162 -11.77 28.95 2.04
CA ILE A 162 -12.55 29.94 2.77
C ILE A 162 -11.75 31.21 2.58
N SER A 163 -12.27 32.08 1.72
CA SER A 163 -11.63 33.31 1.31
C SER A 163 -11.41 34.23 2.51
N PHE A 164 -10.23 34.19 3.06
CA PHE A 164 -9.52 35.33 3.63
C PHE A 164 -8.04 35.05 3.43
N LYS A 165 -7.53 35.51 2.26
CA LYS A 165 -6.12 35.49 1.84
C LYS A 165 -5.38 34.15 2.02
N SER A 166 -5.68 33.28 1.10
CA SER A 166 -4.87 32.25 0.44
C SER A 166 -3.51 31.86 1.03
N HIS A 167 -3.45 30.68 1.65
CA HIS A 167 -2.37 29.76 1.41
C HIS A 167 -2.98 28.40 1.08
N ILE A 168 -2.92 28.01 -0.19
CA ILE A 168 -3.23 26.63 -0.59
C ILE A 168 -1.99 25.82 -0.23
N SER A 169 -2.05 25.07 0.85
CA SER A 169 -1.07 24.04 1.12
C SER A 169 -1.63 22.71 0.67
N TYR A 170 -1.01 22.10 -0.34
CA TYR A 170 -1.31 20.73 -0.76
C TYR A 170 -0.62 19.76 0.19
N TYR A 171 -1.39 19.01 0.93
CA TYR A 171 -0.88 17.90 1.73
C TYR A 171 -1.12 16.60 0.96
N GLY A 172 -0.12 16.13 0.21
CA GLY A 172 -0.13 14.76 -0.28
C GLY A 172 -0.04 13.79 0.89
N TRP A 173 -0.84 12.75 0.94
CA TRP A 173 -0.79 11.58 1.87
C TRP A 173 -0.40 11.87 3.33
N THR A 174 -0.65 13.05 3.85
CA THR A 174 -0.31 13.40 5.23
C THR A 174 -1.17 12.68 6.28
N GLY A 175 -2.25 12.03 5.87
CA GLY A 175 -3.08 11.20 6.74
C GLY A 175 -2.39 9.96 7.34
N LEU A 176 -1.14 9.66 6.93
CA LEU A 176 -0.34 8.59 7.56
C LEU A 176 0.38 9.04 8.84
N VAL A 177 0.44 10.33 9.13
CA VAL A 177 1.35 10.88 10.15
C VAL A 177 0.64 11.52 11.35
N HIS A 178 -0.67 11.52 11.39
CA HIS A 178 -1.44 12.04 12.55
C HIS A 178 -2.19 10.95 13.27
#